data_c8edfea628d137b5c69bf06958f80925
#
_entry.id   c8edfea628d137b5c69bf06958f80925
#
_cell.length_a   1.000
_cell.length_b   1.000
_cell.length_c   1.000
_cell.angle_alpha   90.00
_cell.angle_beta   90.00
_cell.angle_gamma   90.00
#
_symmetry.space_group_name_H-M   'P 1'
#
loop_
_entity.id
_entity.type
_entity.pdbx_description
1 polymer ?
#
loop_
_entity_poly.entity_id
_entity_poly.type
_entity_poly.pdbx_seq_one_letter_code
_entity_poly.pdbx_strand_id
1 'polypeptide(L)'
;RYFARYPGVAQYMEDTRSLAKEKGYVETVFGRRLWLPEINGGNGPRRQAAERAAINAPMQGTAADLIKLSMIAVDDWLTCDKLASRMIMQVHDELVLEVPDGELSLVREKLPEMMCGVAKLKVPLVAEVGAGANWEEAH
;
A
#
# COMPACT_ATOMS: atom_id res chain seq x y z
N ARG A 1 -3.42 22.75 16.89
CA ARG A 1 -2.17 22.18 17.46
C ARG A 1 -1.48 21.20 16.52
N TYR A 2 -2.18 20.21 15.94
CA TYR A 2 -1.60 19.22 15.03
C TYR A 2 -1.07 19.86 13.73
N PHE A 3 -1.88 20.61 13.00
CA PHE A 3 -1.48 21.26 11.74
C PHE A 3 -0.41 22.35 11.91
N ALA A 4 -0.34 22.99 13.08
CA ALA A 4 0.75 23.91 13.38
C ALA A 4 2.09 23.19 13.48
N ARG A 5 2.10 21.94 13.97
CA ARG A 5 3.29 21.10 14.06
C ARG A 5 3.65 20.44 12.72
N TYR A 6 2.64 20.14 11.91
CA TYR A 6 2.78 19.47 10.62
C TYR A 6 2.08 20.26 9.50
N PRO A 7 2.61 21.45 9.14
CA PRO A 7 1.97 22.32 8.16
C PRO A 7 1.89 21.67 6.76
N GLY A 8 2.84 20.82 6.41
CA GLY A 8 2.80 20.08 5.14
C GLY A 8 1.61 19.14 5.01
N VAL A 9 1.07 18.63 6.10
CA VAL A 9 -0.15 17.79 6.07
C VAL A 9 -1.36 18.64 5.71
N ALA A 10 -1.51 19.81 6.32
CA ALA A 10 -2.61 20.74 5.98
C ALA A 10 -2.53 21.17 4.52
N GLN A 11 -1.32 21.50 4.05
CA GLN A 11 -1.08 21.89 2.65
C GLN A 11 -1.44 20.76 1.69
N TYR A 12 -1.01 19.54 1.98
CA TYR A 12 -1.36 18.35 1.18
C TYR A 12 -2.87 18.17 1.07
N MET A 13 -3.59 18.29 2.18
CA MET A 13 -5.05 18.13 2.20
C MET A 13 -5.75 19.17 1.32
N GLU A 14 -5.31 20.43 1.38
CA GLU A 14 -5.88 21.52 0.59
C GLU A 14 -5.56 21.37 -0.90
N ASP A 15 -4.30 21.14 -1.23
CA ASP A 15 -3.84 20.96 -2.61
C ASP A 15 -4.54 19.75 -3.26
N THR A 16 -4.70 18.66 -2.53
CA THR A 16 -5.35 17.45 -3.01
C THR A 16 -6.84 17.67 -3.28
N ARG A 17 -7.54 18.36 -2.39
CA ARG A 17 -8.95 18.74 -2.61
C ARG A 17 -9.12 19.63 -3.84
N SER A 18 -8.28 20.65 -3.96
CA SER A 18 -8.31 21.59 -5.09
C SER A 18 -8.06 20.87 -6.42
N LEU A 19 -7.06 20.02 -6.46
CA LEU A 19 -6.73 19.24 -7.65
C LEU A 19 -7.84 18.24 -8.01
N ALA A 20 -8.43 17.58 -7.00
CA ALA A 20 -9.55 16.67 -7.21
C ALA A 20 -10.80 17.38 -7.78
N LYS A 21 -11.07 18.59 -7.33
CA LYS A 21 -12.18 19.41 -7.86
C LYS A 21 -11.93 19.85 -9.30
N GLU A 22 -10.69 20.19 -9.63
CA GLU A 22 -10.29 20.59 -10.98
C GLU A 22 -10.34 19.40 -11.96
N LYS A 23 -9.75 18.26 -11.59
CA LYS A 23 -9.60 17.11 -12.47
C LYS A 23 -10.73 16.07 -12.40
N GLY A 24 -11.49 16.06 -11.30
CA GLY A 24 -12.51 15.06 -11.03
C GLY A 24 -11.98 13.70 -10.58
N TYR A 25 -10.68 13.59 -10.33
CA TYR A 25 -10.03 12.38 -9.84
C TYR A 25 -8.79 12.70 -9.01
N VAL A 26 -8.32 11.71 -8.27
CA VAL A 26 -7.00 11.68 -7.62
C VAL A 26 -6.21 10.48 -8.11
N GLU A 27 -4.89 10.51 -7.91
CA GLU A 27 -3.97 9.47 -8.39
C GLU A 27 -3.12 8.93 -7.24
N THR A 28 -2.77 7.65 -7.34
CA THR A 28 -1.70 7.06 -6.54
C THR A 28 -0.34 7.58 -7.03
N VAL A 29 0.73 7.31 -6.28
CA VAL A 29 2.11 7.62 -6.70
C VAL A 29 2.46 6.97 -8.05
N PHE A 30 1.81 5.85 -8.39
CA PHE A 30 2.00 5.13 -9.66
C PHE A 30 1.05 5.57 -10.79
N GLY A 31 0.22 6.60 -10.54
CA GLY A 31 -0.68 7.16 -11.56
C GLY A 31 -2.01 6.45 -11.72
N ARG A 32 -2.34 5.50 -10.86
CA ARG A 32 -3.67 4.88 -10.87
C ARG A 32 -4.72 5.84 -10.34
N ARG A 33 -5.80 6.04 -11.09
CA ARG A 33 -6.81 7.06 -10.82
C ARG A 33 -7.99 6.51 -10.03
N LEU A 34 -8.48 7.32 -9.09
CA LEU A 34 -9.78 7.18 -8.47
C LEU A 34 -10.65 8.37 -8.90
N TRP A 35 -11.73 8.08 -9.61
CA TRP A 35 -12.69 9.08 -10.07
C TRP A 35 -13.64 9.46 -8.94
N LEU A 36 -13.90 10.78 -8.81
CA LEU A 36 -14.71 11.37 -7.75
C LEU A 36 -15.83 12.23 -8.38
N PRO A 37 -16.84 11.62 -9.00
CA PRO A 37 -17.87 12.36 -9.72
C PRO A 37 -18.68 13.31 -8.80
N GLU A 38 -18.80 12.98 -7.52
CA GLU A 38 -19.56 13.76 -6.54
C GLU A 38 -18.76 14.93 -5.94
N ILE A 39 -17.48 15.12 -6.28
CA ILE A 39 -16.62 16.16 -5.66
C ILE A 39 -17.11 17.57 -5.94
N ASN A 40 -17.77 17.77 -7.08
CA ASN A 40 -18.39 19.05 -7.48
C ASN A 40 -19.92 19.00 -7.43
N GLY A 41 -20.48 17.95 -6.83
CA GLY A 41 -21.95 17.79 -6.75
C GLY A 41 -22.63 18.79 -5.80
N GLY A 42 -23.91 19.04 -6.05
CA GLY A 42 -24.73 19.91 -5.23
C GLY A 42 -25.14 19.32 -3.87
N ASN A 43 -25.01 18.00 -3.69
CA ASN A 43 -25.34 17.32 -2.43
C ASN A 43 -24.20 17.45 -1.43
N GLY A 44 -24.40 18.24 -0.38
CA GLY A 44 -23.38 18.52 0.63
C GLY A 44 -22.75 17.29 1.27
N PRO A 45 -23.52 16.33 1.83
CA PRO A 45 -22.96 15.10 2.42
C PRO A 45 -22.15 14.26 1.43
N ARG A 46 -22.61 14.11 0.19
CA ARG A 46 -21.89 13.35 -0.85
C ARG A 46 -20.59 14.04 -1.25
N ARG A 47 -20.63 15.37 -1.40
CA ARG A 47 -19.43 16.15 -1.69
C ARG A 47 -18.39 16.04 -0.58
N GLN A 48 -18.79 16.14 0.69
CA GLN A 48 -17.88 15.97 1.83
C GLN A 48 -17.27 14.54 1.88
N ALA A 49 -18.06 13.53 1.55
CA ALA A 49 -17.54 12.15 1.44
C ALA A 49 -16.50 12.03 0.32
N ALA A 50 -16.76 12.64 -0.84
CA ALA A 50 -15.80 12.68 -1.94
C ALA A 50 -14.52 13.45 -1.59
N GLU A 51 -14.62 14.57 -0.85
CA GLU A 51 -13.46 15.31 -0.36
C GLU A 51 -12.60 14.49 0.61
N ARG A 52 -13.21 13.72 1.52
CA ARG A 52 -12.47 12.77 2.39
C ARG A 52 -11.82 11.66 1.60
N ALA A 53 -12.53 11.10 0.63
CA ALA A 53 -11.97 10.08 -0.27
C ALA A 53 -10.78 10.61 -1.08
N ALA A 54 -10.86 11.87 -1.56
CA ALA A 54 -9.78 12.53 -2.29
C ALA A 54 -8.47 12.59 -1.48
N ILE A 55 -8.56 12.83 -0.17
CA ILE A 55 -7.39 12.93 0.72
C ILE A 55 -6.80 11.54 1.01
N ASN A 56 -7.66 10.55 1.25
CA ASN A 56 -7.24 9.22 1.68
C ASN A 56 -6.83 8.30 0.52
N ALA A 57 -7.50 8.42 -0.62
CA ALA A 57 -7.32 7.50 -1.74
C ALA A 57 -5.90 7.47 -2.32
N PRO A 58 -5.16 8.58 -2.45
CA PRO A 58 -3.77 8.51 -2.94
C PRO A 58 -2.87 7.66 -2.04
N MET A 59 -3.03 7.75 -0.73
CA MET A 59 -2.23 6.97 0.22
C MET A 59 -2.67 5.50 0.27
N GLN A 60 -3.96 5.25 0.44
CA GLN A 60 -4.52 3.89 0.47
C GLN A 60 -4.32 3.17 -0.86
N GLY A 61 -4.52 3.87 -1.97
CA GLY A 61 -4.30 3.32 -3.30
C GLY A 61 -2.82 3.03 -3.57
N THR A 62 -1.92 3.89 -3.13
CA THR A 62 -0.47 3.66 -3.23
C THR A 62 -0.05 2.45 -2.41
N ALA A 63 -0.58 2.28 -1.19
CA ALA A 63 -0.33 1.09 -0.37
C ALA A 63 -0.82 -0.19 -1.07
N ALA A 64 -2.00 -0.16 -1.69
CA ALA A 64 -2.52 -1.28 -2.48
C ALA A 64 -1.66 -1.58 -3.72
N ASP A 65 -1.14 -0.56 -4.37
CA ASP A 65 -0.25 -0.74 -5.51
C ASP A 65 1.09 -1.35 -5.08
N LEU A 66 1.65 -0.91 -3.95
CA LEU A 66 2.86 -1.48 -3.36
C LEU A 66 2.70 -2.96 -3.01
N ILE A 67 1.59 -3.34 -2.39
CA ILE A 67 1.36 -4.75 -2.05
C ILE A 67 1.21 -5.62 -3.30
N LYS A 68 0.59 -5.13 -4.35
CA LYS A 68 0.50 -5.83 -5.63
C LYS A 68 1.87 -6.03 -6.28
N LEU A 69 2.69 -4.98 -6.31
CA LEU A 69 4.06 -5.07 -6.82
C LEU A 69 4.89 -6.05 -5.99
N SER A 70 4.72 -6.04 -4.67
CA SER A 70 5.37 -6.99 -3.77
C SER A 70 4.94 -8.42 -4.05
N MET A 71 3.66 -8.67 -4.28
CA MET A 71 3.15 -10.00 -4.64
C MET A 71 3.80 -10.52 -5.92
N ILE A 72 3.88 -9.69 -6.95
CA ILE A 72 4.51 -10.06 -8.23
C ILE A 72 6.00 -10.36 -8.03
N ALA A 73 6.72 -9.50 -7.32
CA ALA A 73 8.15 -9.67 -7.07
C ALA A 73 8.45 -10.93 -6.24
N VAL A 74 7.65 -11.20 -5.22
CA VAL A 74 7.80 -12.40 -4.37
C VAL A 74 7.48 -13.67 -5.16
N ASP A 75 6.41 -13.68 -5.94
CA ASP A 75 6.03 -14.85 -6.76
C ASP A 75 7.10 -15.16 -7.81
N ASP A 76 7.60 -14.16 -8.50
CA ASP A 76 8.70 -14.29 -9.47
C ASP A 76 9.96 -14.85 -8.81
N TRP A 77 10.32 -14.34 -7.64
CA TRP A 77 11.48 -14.84 -6.90
C TRP A 77 11.32 -16.29 -6.49
N LEU A 78 10.19 -16.66 -5.87
CA LEU A 78 9.92 -18.06 -5.47
C LEU A 78 10.00 -19.01 -6.66
N THR A 79 9.50 -18.58 -7.81
CA THR A 79 9.52 -19.37 -9.06
C THR A 79 10.93 -19.49 -9.65
N CYS A 80 11.66 -18.36 -9.76
CA CYS A 80 13.01 -18.33 -10.33
C CYS A 80 14.01 -19.16 -9.52
N ASP A 81 13.95 -19.06 -8.20
CA ASP A 81 14.83 -19.82 -7.29
C ASP A 81 14.31 -21.24 -7.02
N LYS A 82 13.20 -21.63 -7.64
CA LYS A 82 12.57 -22.96 -7.51
C LYS A 82 12.32 -23.36 -6.06
N LEU A 83 11.88 -22.41 -5.25
CA LEU A 83 11.54 -22.66 -3.85
C LEU A 83 10.22 -23.42 -3.74
N ALA A 84 10.11 -24.24 -2.71
CA ALA A 84 8.86 -24.93 -2.37
C ALA A 84 7.89 -24.05 -1.60
N SER A 85 8.35 -22.92 -1.08
CA SER A 85 7.53 -21.90 -0.43
C SER A 85 6.46 -21.35 -1.37
N ARG A 86 5.29 -21.05 -0.81
CA ARG A 86 4.14 -20.57 -1.57
C ARG A 86 3.52 -19.36 -0.89
N MET A 87 3.20 -18.33 -1.67
CA MET A 87 2.34 -17.25 -1.23
C MET A 87 0.88 -17.74 -1.30
N ILE A 88 0.20 -17.80 -0.16
CA ILE A 88 -1.13 -18.41 -0.05
C ILE A 88 -2.26 -17.40 0.17
N MET A 89 -1.96 -16.25 0.75
CA MET A 89 -2.96 -15.26 1.08
C MET A 89 -2.37 -13.85 1.15
N GLN A 90 -3.19 -12.87 0.85
CA GLN A 90 -2.92 -11.45 1.09
C GLN A 90 -4.04 -10.89 1.96
N VAL A 91 -3.68 -10.28 3.09
CA VAL A 91 -4.62 -9.70 4.05
C VAL A 91 -4.15 -8.30 4.40
N HIS A 92 -4.99 -7.29 4.15
CA HIS A 92 -4.66 -5.88 4.35
C HIS A 92 -3.34 -5.48 3.66
N ASP A 93 -2.29 -5.25 4.43
CA ASP A 93 -0.93 -4.90 4.00
C ASP A 93 0.10 -6.02 4.22
N GLU A 94 -0.38 -7.24 4.44
CA GLU A 94 0.43 -8.42 4.73
C GLU A 94 0.39 -9.44 3.60
N LEU A 95 1.49 -10.13 3.40
CA LEU A 95 1.57 -11.35 2.60
C LEU A 95 1.78 -12.55 3.52
N VAL A 96 0.97 -13.59 3.33
CA VAL A 96 1.06 -14.84 4.09
C VAL A 96 1.63 -15.92 3.17
N LEU A 97 2.71 -16.53 3.62
CA LEU A 97 3.40 -17.59 2.89
C LEU A 97 3.40 -18.89 3.71
N GLU A 98 3.24 -19.99 3.03
CA GLU A 98 3.55 -21.32 3.54
C GLU A 98 4.99 -21.65 3.18
N VAL A 99 5.83 -21.89 4.19
CA VAL A 99 7.29 -22.03 4.00
C VAL A 99 7.77 -23.32 4.66
N PRO A 100 8.40 -24.23 3.90
CA PRO A 100 9.07 -25.39 4.49
C PRO A 100 10.19 -24.99 5.45
N ASP A 101 10.40 -25.74 6.52
CA ASP A 101 11.39 -25.42 7.55
C ASP A 101 12.80 -25.19 6.99
N GLY A 102 13.18 -25.95 5.96
CA GLY A 102 14.48 -25.82 5.30
C GLY A 102 14.69 -24.50 4.53
N GLU A 103 13.60 -23.80 4.18
CA GLU A 103 13.64 -22.53 3.45
C GLU A 103 13.38 -21.32 4.36
N LEU A 104 12.99 -21.55 5.61
CA LEU A 104 12.54 -20.48 6.51
C LEU A 104 13.58 -19.38 6.71
N SER A 105 14.83 -19.74 6.93
CA SER A 105 15.92 -18.77 7.11
C SER A 105 16.14 -17.91 5.88
N LEU A 106 16.13 -18.52 4.70
CA LEU A 106 16.27 -17.83 3.42
C LEU A 106 15.10 -16.87 3.17
N VAL A 107 13.87 -17.31 3.39
CA VAL A 107 12.67 -16.50 3.21
C VAL A 107 12.64 -15.33 4.18
N ARG A 108 12.97 -15.54 5.46
CA ARG A 108 13.04 -14.46 6.45
C ARG A 108 14.05 -13.36 6.08
N GLU A 109 15.17 -13.74 5.48
CA GLU A 109 16.19 -12.79 5.04
C GLU A 109 15.80 -12.05 3.77
N LYS A 110 15.30 -12.77 2.77
CA LYS A 110 15.07 -12.23 1.42
C LYS A 110 13.71 -11.55 1.24
N LEU A 111 12.68 -11.98 1.93
CA LEU A 111 11.32 -11.47 1.76
C LEU A 111 11.22 -9.96 2.00
N PRO A 112 11.76 -9.38 3.08
CA PRO A 112 11.74 -7.93 3.27
C PRO A 112 12.45 -7.17 2.15
N GLU A 113 13.57 -7.67 1.64
CA GLU A 113 14.29 -7.06 0.52
C GLU A 113 13.45 -7.04 -0.75
N MET A 114 12.76 -8.14 -1.05
CA MET A 114 11.88 -8.24 -2.22
C MET A 114 10.70 -7.28 -2.11
N MET A 115 10.08 -7.18 -0.94
CA MET A 115 8.93 -6.30 -0.71
C MET A 115 9.32 -4.82 -0.71
N CYS A 116 10.44 -4.46 -0.10
CA CYS A 116 10.90 -3.07 -0.01
C CYS A 116 11.55 -2.56 -1.30
N GLY A 117 12.04 -3.46 -2.15
CA GLY A 117 12.70 -3.14 -3.41
C GLY A 117 11.77 -2.79 -4.57
N VAL A 118 10.44 -2.92 -4.40
CA VAL A 118 9.47 -2.76 -5.51
C VAL A 118 9.23 -1.32 -5.92
N ALA A 119 9.57 -0.36 -5.07
CA ALA A 119 9.42 1.06 -5.38
C ALA A 119 10.46 1.90 -4.62
N LYS A 120 10.83 3.02 -5.24
CA LYS A 120 11.71 4.03 -4.63
C LYS A 120 10.86 5.25 -4.28
N LEU A 121 10.55 5.38 -2.99
CA LEU A 121 9.76 6.48 -2.46
C LEU A 121 10.64 7.49 -1.71
N LYS A 122 10.09 8.67 -1.42
CA LYS A 122 10.75 9.68 -0.58
C LYS A 122 10.89 9.26 0.88
N VAL A 123 10.10 8.28 1.31
CA VAL A 123 10.14 7.66 2.63
C VAL A 123 10.60 6.21 2.48
N PRO A 124 11.32 5.64 3.46
CA PRO A 124 11.73 4.25 3.41
C PRO A 124 10.53 3.32 3.50
N LEU A 125 10.54 2.25 2.70
CA LEU A 125 9.64 1.12 2.89
C LEU A 125 10.26 0.17 3.91
N VAL A 126 9.46 -0.28 4.86
CA VAL A 126 9.87 -1.25 5.88
C VAL A 126 8.90 -2.42 5.85
N ALA A 127 9.43 -3.62 5.82
CA ALA A 127 8.67 -4.86 5.95
C ALA A 127 9.22 -5.68 7.10
N GLU A 128 8.35 -6.13 7.96
CA GLU A 128 8.67 -7.01 9.08
C GLU A 128 8.20 -8.43 8.77
N VAL A 129 8.93 -9.43 9.28
CA VAL A 129 8.61 -10.85 9.05
C VAL A 129 8.43 -11.55 10.39
N GLY A 130 7.21 -12.01 10.64
CA GLY A 130 6.89 -12.97 11.69
C GLY A 130 6.88 -14.38 11.12
N ALA A 131 7.16 -15.38 11.94
CA ALA A 131 7.06 -16.80 11.59
C ALA A 131 6.54 -17.61 12.78
N GLY A 132 5.63 -18.53 12.51
CA GLY A 132 5.01 -19.41 13.47
C GLY A 132 4.46 -20.66 12.80
N ALA A 133 3.99 -21.62 13.57
CA ALA A 133 3.36 -22.82 13.06
C ALA A 133 2.01 -22.57 12.40
N ASN A 134 1.41 -21.42 12.69
CA ASN A 134 0.17 -20.95 12.11
C ASN A 134 0.18 -19.40 12.04
N TRP A 135 -0.83 -18.83 11.40
CA TRP A 135 -0.91 -17.37 11.21
C TRP A 135 -0.98 -16.58 12.51
N GLU A 136 -1.68 -17.10 13.52
CA GLU A 136 -1.81 -16.44 14.81
C GLU A 136 -0.46 -16.34 15.54
N GLU A 137 0.35 -17.40 15.48
CA GLU A 137 1.69 -17.41 16.09
C GLU A 137 2.72 -16.55 15.33
N ALA A 138 2.47 -16.28 14.06
CA ALA A 138 3.34 -15.44 13.23
C ALA A 138 3.16 -13.93 13.49
N HIS A 139 2.13 -13.53 14.24
CA HIS A 139 1.82 -12.14 14.57
C HIS A 139 2.39 -11.66 15.89
#